data_e22dde4a707b00baafefd06f3893b379
#
_entry.id   e22dde4a707b00baafefd06f3893b379
#
_cell.length_a   1.000
_cell.length_b   1.000
_cell.length_c   1.000
_cell.angle_alpha   90.00
_cell.angle_beta   90.00
_cell.angle_gamma   90.00
#
_symmetry.space_group_name_H-M   'P 1'
#
loop_
_entity.id
_entity.type
_entity.pdbx_description
1 polymer ?
#
loop_
_entity_poly.entity_id
_entity_poly.type
_entity_poly.pdbx_seq_one_letter_code
_entity_poly.pdbx_strand_id
1 'polypeptide(L)'
;MRLSLPVLALLSLVLLPLALTAQNAPTDPPALERALESLKTSNAWTVDKQVALCEIPAPPFKERLRGEAFRREMIALGYAARIDDVGNVVSEIAGSAKGPTVMLAGHLDTVFPEGTSVKVAREGGRLKGAGIGDDCRGLAVVLATARAVKQGGVKFAGRLILVANVGEEGPGNLRGTRHLIGTTYKGQVDFFISVDGAGDHITSRAVGSNRYAVHFQSPGGHSYGAFGMPNPIHAMGRAMASIADIQVPRSPRTTFNVGIVSGGTSVNSIAMEGVMEVDMRSESAEELAKVDVKVRRAIDDAVVAERARWPNSSMGLTVRIDTIGIRPTGTQSDSAPIVRAALETARRVGFNPTLGASSTDANFPIALGVPAITIDGGGDGGGAHSLSEWYDDGPSGYRGPQWALRLIAALAGLAP
;
A
#
# COMPACT_ATOMS: atom_id res chain seq x y z
N MET A 1 78.44 47.09 -10.01
CA MET A 1 77.39 46.14 -9.65
C MET A 1 76.06 46.75 -9.99
N ARG A 2 75.43 46.32 -11.06
CA ARG A 2 74.10 46.82 -11.50
C ARG A 2 73.08 45.72 -11.13
N LEU A 3 72.17 46.05 -10.23
CA LEU A 3 70.99 45.23 -9.90
C LEU A 3 69.90 45.48 -10.92
N SER A 4 69.48 44.41 -11.60
CA SER A 4 68.32 44.39 -12.47
C SER A 4 67.10 43.86 -11.70
N LEU A 5 66.01 44.69 -11.63
CA LEU A 5 64.68 44.26 -11.15
C LEU A 5 63.93 43.46 -12.22
N PRO A 6 63.16 42.45 -11.85
CA PRO A 6 62.25 41.79 -12.77
C PRO A 6 60.88 42.53 -12.84
N VAL A 7 60.42 42.70 -14.06
CA VAL A 7 59.08 43.21 -14.38
C VAL A 7 58.02 42.14 -14.11
N LEU A 8 57.11 42.40 -13.19
CA LEU A 8 55.91 41.56 -12.95
C LEU A 8 54.85 41.94 -14.00
N ALA A 9 54.52 40.98 -14.90
CA ALA A 9 53.39 41.09 -15.81
C ALA A 9 52.11 40.68 -15.06
N LEU A 10 51.18 41.60 -14.84
CA LEU A 10 49.83 41.35 -14.36
C LEU A 10 48.97 40.75 -15.52
N LEU A 11 48.62 39.46 -15.45
CA LEU A 11 47.59 38.85 -16.31
C LEU A 11 46.23 39.20 -15.72
N SER A 12 45.51 40.08 -16.41
CA SER A 12 44.10 40.39 -16.10
C SER A 12 43.22 39.27 -16.61
N LEU A 13 42.71 38.44 -15.69
CA LEU A 13 41.72 37.41 -15.98
C LEU A 13 40.35 38.08 -16.20
N VAL A 14 39.90 38.15 -17.45
CA VAL A 14 38.54 38.58 -17.78
C VAL A 14 37.58 37.44 -17.51
N LEU A 15 36.87 37.50 -16.38
CA LEU A 15 35.75 36.64 -16.09
C LEU A 15 34.55 37.05 -16.98
N LEU A 16 34.33 36.30 -18.08
CA LEU A 16 33.05 36.38 -18.78
C LEU A 16 31.96 35.71 -17.89
N PRO A 17 30.83 36.37 -17.66
CA PRO A 17 29.69 35.75 -16.99
C PRO A 17 29.13 34.66 -17.92
N LEU A 18 29.20 33.38 -17.50
CA LEU A 18 28.38 32.33 -18.10
C LEU A 18 26.91 32.68 -17.80
N ALA A 19 26.23 33.22 -18.80
CA ALA A 19 24.77 33.28 -18.77
C ALA A 19 24.25 31.84 -18.75
N LEU A 20 23.83 31.34 -17.59
CA LEU A 20 22.98 30.17 -17.50
C LEU A 20 21.69 30.49 -18.26
N THR A 21 21.59 30.07 -19.52
CA THR A 21 20.30 30.00 -20.20
C THR A 21 19.43 29.04 -19.41
N ALA A 22 18.45 29.55 -18.69
CA ALA A 22 17.38 28.73 -18.13
C ALA A 22 16.78 27.96 -19.32
N GLN A 23 17.09 26.67 -19.44
CA GLN A 23 16.42 25.80 -20.38
C GLN A 23 14.96 25.80 -19.95
N ASN A 24 14.10 26.42 -20.76
CA ASN A 24 12.67 26.35 -20.57
C ASN A 24 12.27 24.89 -20.42
N ALA A 25 11.69 24.53 -19.29
CA ALA A 25 11.16 23.18 -19.11
C ALA A 25 10.23 22.88 -20.31
N PRO A 26 10.30 21.67 -20.90
CA PRO A 26 9.46 21.33 -22.04
C PRO A 26 8.00 21.59 -21.68
N THR A 27 7.31 22.36 -22.53
CA THR A 27 5.88 22.64 -22.38
C THR A 27 5.08 21.38 -22.60
N ASP A 28 4.08 21.16 -21.77
CA ASP A 28 3.19 19.99 -21.96
C ASP A 28 2.36 20.17 -23.24
N PRO A 29 1.99 19.09 -23.93
CA PRO A 29 1.06 19.18 -25.04
C PRO A 29 -0.29 19.79 -24.61
N PRO A 30 -0.97 20.55 -25.47
CA PRO A 30 -2.20 21.27 -25.07
C PRO A 30 -3.30 20.39 -24.48
N ALA A 31 -3.42 19.14 -24.91
CA ALA A 31 -4.39 18.20 -24.35
C ALA A 31 -4.07 17.85 -22.88
N LEU A 32 -2.79 17.63 -22.56
CA LEU A 32 -2.35 17.38 -21.17
C LEU A 32 -2.51 18.62 -20.32
N GLU A 33 -2.15 19.80 -20.81
CA GLU A 33 -2.35 21.07 -20.09
C GLU A 33 -3.82 21.30 -19.72
N ARG A 34 -4.75 21.11 -20.69
CA ARG A 34 -6.20 21.20 -20.41
C ARG A 34 -6.64 20.20 -19.35
N ALA A 35 -6.15 18.95 -19.41
CA ALA A 35 -6.48 17.93 -18.42
C ALA A 35 -5.97 18.30 -17.02
N LEU A 36 -4.74 18.79 -16.91
CA LEU A 36 -4.16 19.24 -15.65
C LEU A 36 -4.89 20.44 -15.06
N GLU A 37 -5.27 21.41 -15.91
CA GLU A 37 -6.06 22.57 -15.44
C GLU A 37 -7.48 22.14 -15.01
N SER A 38 -8.08 21.16 -15.72
CA SER A 38 -9.38 20.65 -15.29
C SER A 38 -9.34 19.99 -13.90
N LEU A 39 -8.25 19.32 -13.53
CA LEU A 39 -8.06 18.75 -12.19
C LEU A 39 -8.03 19.84 -11.11
N LYS A 40 -7.42 20.98 -11.40
CA LYS A 40 -7.36 22.10 -10.50
C LYS A 40 -8.71 22.79 -10.37
N THR A 41 -9.33 23.16 -11.48
CA THR A 41 -10.58 23.93 -11.50
C THR A 41 -11.80 23.12 -11.02
N SER A 42 -11.74 21.80 -11.12
CA SER A 42 -12.81 20.90 -10.65
C SER A 42 -12.43 20.08 -9.41
N ASN A 43 -11.48 20.55 -8.62
CA ASN A 43 -11.00 19.82 -7.43
C ASN A 43 -12.12 19.50 -6.41
N ALA A 44 -13.09 20.40 -6.25
CA ALA A 44 -14.25 20.17 -5.41
C ALA A 44 -15.01 18.88 -5.79
N TRP A 45 -15.14 18.58 -7.08
CA TRP A 45 -15.74 17.33 -7.55
C TRP A 45 -14.92 16.10 -7.08
N THR A 46 -13.59 16.19 -7.10
CA THR A 46 -12.73 15.10 -6.61
C THR A 46 -12.96 14.82 -5.13
N VAL A 47 -13.03 15.88 -4.32
CA VAL A 47 -13.30 15.79 -2.88
C VAL A 47 -14.72 15.25 -2.61
N ASP A 48 -15.72 15.67 -3.39
CA ASP A 48 -17.09 15.15 -3.25
C ASP A 48 -17.18 13.66 -3.60
N LYS A 49 -16.42 13.18 -4.60
CA LYS A 49 -16.33 11.75 -4.93
C LYS A 49 -15.59 10.96 -3.85
N GLN A 50 -14.52 11.52 -3.27
CA GLN A 50 -13.85 10.94 -2.11
C GLN A 50 -14.83 10.69 -0.96
N VAL A 51 -15.60 11.71 -0.58
CA VAL A 51 -16.61 11.59 0.49
C VAL A 51 -17.70 10.58 0.12
N ALA A 52 -18.25 10.67 -1.08
CA ALA A 52 -19.35 9.81 -1.52
C ALA A 52 -18.96 8.33 -1.56
N LEU A 53 -17.74 8.00 -1.97
CA LEU A 53 -17.24 6.63 -1.94
C LEU A 53 -16.92 6.18 -0.51
N CYS A 54 -16.39 7.08 0.31
CA CYS A 54 -16.01 6.77 1.69
C CYS A 54 -17.25 6.42 2.55
N GLU A 55 -18.36 7.09 2.36
CA GLU A 55 -19.59 6.84 3.09
C GLU A 55 -20.29 5.51 2.70
N ILE A 56 -19.71 4.72 1.80
CA ILE A 56 -20.15 3.36 1.49
C ILE A 56 -19.28 2.36 2.26
N PRO A 57 -19.80 1.59 3.23
CA PRO A 57 -19.00 0.62 3.98
C PRO A 57 -18.36 -0.41 3.04
N ALA A 58 -17.07 -0.66 3.26
CA ALA A 58 -16.31 -1.64 2.49
C ALA A 58 -15.26 -2.37 3.37
N PRO A 59 -15.70 -3.12 4.40
CA PRO A 59 -14.78 -3.96 5.15
C PRO A 59 -14.20 -5.05 4.23
N PRO A 60 -13.06 -5.66 4.58
CA PRO A 60 -12.45 -6.72 3.77
C PRO A 60 -13.47 -7.81 3.40
N PHE A 61 -13.46 -8.26 2.15
CA PHE A 61 -14.40 -9.20 1.52
C PHE A 61 -15.85 -8.70 1.33
N LYS A 62 -16.15 -7.44 1.66
CA LYS A 62 -17.49 -6.83 1.51
C LYS A 62 -17.47 -5.53 0.69
N GLU A 63 -16.51 -5.40 -0.22
CA GLU A 63 -16.25 -4.21 -1.02
C GLU A 63 -17.29 -3.96 -2.13
N ARG A 64 -18.15 -4.95 -2.40
CA ARG A 64 -19.05 -4.97 -3.56
C ARG A 64 -19.86 -3.68 -3.75
N LEU A 65 -20.43 -3.11 -2.70
CA LEU A 65 -21.28 -1.91 -2.83
C LEU A 65 -20.46 -0.68 -3.23
N ARG A 66 -19.26 -0.50 -2.66
CA ARG A 66 -18.35 0.59 -3.03
C ARG A 66 -17.80 0.38 -4.45
N GLY A 67 -17.47 -0.86 -4.81
CA GLY A 67 -17.05 -1.23 -6.17
C GLY A 67 -18.15 -0.92 -7.22
N GLU A 68 -19.41 -1.27 -6.95
CA GLU A 68 -20.52 -0.93 -7.85
C GLU A 68 -20.74 0.59 -7.97
N ALA A 69 -20.52 1.35 -6.88
CA ALA A 69 -20.58 2.81 -6.94
C ALA A 69 -19.45 3.37 -7.80
N PHE A 70 -18.21 2.91 -7.59
CA PHE A 70 -17.07 3.31 -8.42
C PHE A 70 -17.28 2.95 -9.90
N ARG A 71 -17.80 1.76 -10.19
CA ARG A 71 -18.14 1.35 -11.56
C ARG A 71 -19.16 2.28 -12.21
N ARG A 72 -20.21 2.67 -11.48
CA ARG A 72 -21.22 3.64 -11.99
C ARG A 72 -20.59 5.00 -12.33
N GLU A 73 -19.66 5.48 -11.50
CA GLU A 73 -18.94 6.73 -11.78
C GLU A 73 -18.10 6.61 -13.05
N MET A 74 -17.36 5.52 -13.24
CA MET A 74 -16.59 5.29 -14.47
C MET A 74 -17.50 5.27 -15.72
N ILE A 75 -18.65 4.61 -15.64
CA ILE A 75 -19.63 4.58 -16.74
C ILE A 75 -20.21 5.99 -17.00
N ALA A 76 -20.50 6.76 -15.95
CA ALA A 76 -20.97 8.14 -16.10
C ALA A 76 -19.94 9.06 -16.75
N LEU A 77 -18.65 8.78 -16.56
CA LEU A 77 -17.53 9.44 -17.27
C LEU A 77 -17.38 8.97 -18.72
N GLY A 78 -18.17 7.98 -19.16
CA GLY A 78 -18.17 7.46 -20.53
C GLY A 78 -17.11 6.39 -20.79
N TYR A 79 -16.68 5.66 -19.77
CA TYR A 79 -15.80 4.50 -19.89
C TYR A 79 -16.59 3.20 -19.76
N ALA A 80 -16.16 2.17 -20.50
CA ALA A 80 -16.57 0.81 -20.19
C ALA A 80 -15.90 0.38 -18.88
N ALA A 81 -16.69 -0.07 -17.92
CA ALA A 81 -16.18 -0.53 -16.62
C ALA A 81 -16.84 -1.87 -16.27
N ARG A 82 -16.01 -2.86 -15.95
CA ARG A 82 -16.44 -4.21 -15.54
C ARG A 82 -15.98 -4.51 -14.12
N ILE A 83 -16.70 -5.39 -13.47
CA ILE A 83 -16.25 -6.03 -12.22
C ILE A 83 -15.72 -7.41 -12.61
N ASP A 84 -14.52 -7.75 -12.15
CA ASP A 84 -13.95 -9.08 -12.40
C ASP A 84 -14.41 -10.11 -11.36
N ASP A 85 -13.95 -11.35 -11.51
CA ASP A 85 -14.39 -12.50 -10.70
C ASP A 85 -14.03 -12.39 -9.21
N VAL A 86 -13.06 -11.54 -8.85
CA VAL A 86 -12.67 -11.32 -7.44
C VAL A 86 -13.23 -10.00 -6.87
N GLY A 87 -13.86 -9.16 -7.71
CA GLY A 87 -14.51 -7.93 -7.30
C GLY A 87 -13.78 -6.63 -7.67
N ASN A 88 -12.64 -6.68 -8.38
CA ASN A 88 -11.99 -5.48 -8.87
C ASN A 88 -12.84 -4.79 -9.93
N VAL A 89 -12.88 -3.46 -9.89
CA VAL A 89 -13.47 -2.66 -10.97
C VAL A 89 -12.38 -2.23 -11.92
N VAL A 90 -12.55 -2.54 -13.20
CA VAL A 90 -11.53 -2.33 -14.22
C VAL A 90 -12.10 -1.56 -15.40
N SER A 91 -11.37 -0.55 -15.86
CA SER A 91 -11.63 0.19 -17.10
C SER A 91 -10.33 0.32 -17.89
N GLU A 92 -10.42 0.16 -19.21
CA GLU A 92 -9.27 0.20 -20.09
C GLU A 92 -9.40 1.35 -21.09
N ILE A 93 -8.30 2.05 -21.33
CA ILE A 93 -8.14 3.07 -22.36
C ILE A 93 -7.08 2.56 -23.32
N ALA A 94 -7.50 2.27 -24.53
CA ALA A 94 -6.60 1.78 -25.56
C ALA A 94 -5.55 2.84 -25.93
N GLY A 95 -4.31 2.41 -26.13
CA GLY A 95 -3.27 3.24 -26.72
C GLY A 95 -3.47 3.42 -28.22
N SER A 96 -2.90 4.49 -28.77
CA SER A 96 -2.93 4.78 -30.22
C SER A 96 -1.77 4.13 -31.00
N ALA A 97 -0.75 3.63 -30.28
CA ALA A 97 0.44 3.00 -30.84
C ALA A 97 0.92 1.85 -29.95
N LYS A 98 2.02 1.20 -30.33
CA LYS A 98 2.71 0.23 -29.46
C LYS A 98 3.50 1.00 -28.41
N GLY A 99 2.94 1.16 -27.24
CA GLY A 99 3.56 1.76 -26.06
C GLY A 99 3.34 0.93 -24.81
N PRO A 100 3.99 1.28 -23.69
CA PRO A 100 3.85 0.56 -22.43
C PRO A 100 2.41 0.55 -21.88
N THR A 101 2.04 -0.53 -21.23
CA THR A 101 0.80 -0.62 -20.48
C THR A 101 1.03 -0.13 -19.05
N VAL A 102 0.32 0.92 -18.65
CA VAL A 102 0.35 1.47 -17.31
C VAL A 102 -0.96 1.11 -16.58
N MET A 103 -0.86 0.58 -15.37
CA MET A 103 -2.00 0.34 -14.49
C MET A 103 -1.96 1.36 -13.35
N LEU A 104 -3.07 2.08 -13.14
CA LEU A 104 -3.29 2.97 -11.99
C LEU A 104 -4.38 2.37 -11.13
N ALA A 105 -4.09 2.13 -9.85
CA ALA A 105 -4.98 1.47 -8.91
C ALA A 105 -5.18 2.29 -7.64
N GLY A 106 -6.36 2.16 -7.01
CA GLY A 106 -6.65 2.54 -5.64
C GLY A 106 -7.54 1.45 -5.04
N HIS A 107 -7.42 1.16 -3.73
CA HIS A 107 -8.14 0.04 -3.15
C HIS A 107 -9.53 0.41 -2.60
N LEU A 108 -10.44 -0.54 -2.65
CA LEU A 108 -11.84 -0.36 -2.24
C LEU A 108 -12.08 -0.60 -0.75
N ASP A 109 -11.32 -1.49 -0.16
CA ASP A 109 -11.52 -1.91 1.23
C ASP A 109 -10.94 -0.93 2.25
N THR A 110 -11.26 -1.15 3.50
CA THR A 110 -10.70 -0.46 4.66
C THR A 110 -10.42 -1.49 5.75
N VAL A 111 -9.57 -1.15 6.73
CA VAL A 111 -9.29 -2.01 7.90
C VAL A 111 -10.48 -2.17 8.84
N PHE A 112 -11.51 -1.34 8.69
CA PHE A 112 -12.60 -1.24 9.67
C PHE A 112 -13.60 -2.39 9.53
N PRO A 113 -14.01 -3.00 10.66
CA PRO A 113 -14.99 -4.08 10.63
C PRO A 113 -16.38 -3.59 10.25
N GLU A 114 -17.25 -4.52 9.87
CA GLU A 114 -18.65 -4.25 9.60
C GLU A 114 -19.35 -3.61 10.80
N GLY A 115 -20.22 -2.64 10.55
CA GLY A 115 -20.90 -1.85 11.58
C GLY A 115 -20.16 -0.59 12.02
N THR A 116 -18.90 -0.40 11.58
CA THR A 116 -18.19 0.85 11.80
C THR A 116 -18.89 1.99 11.05
N SER A 117 -19.09 3.13 11.73
CA SER A 117 -19.63 4.33 11.08
C SER A 117 -18.63 4.87 10.05
N VAL A 118 -19.08 5.00 8.81
CA VAL A 118 -18.31 5.57 7.71
C VAL A 118 -18.78 6.98 7.33
N LYS A 119 -19.59 7.62 8.19
CA LYS A 119 -19.98 9.01 7.99
C LYS A 119 -18.78 9.93 8.03
N VAL A 120 -18.69 10.81 7.04
CA VAL A 120 -17.63 11.81 6.94
C VAL A 120 -18.12 13.14 7.55
N ALA A 121 -17.45 13.59 8.59
CA ALA A 121 -17.64 14.90 9.17
C ALA A 121 -16.74 15.93 8.50
N ARG A 122 -17.25 17.18 8.32
CA ARG A 122 -16.46 18.33 7.84
C ARG A 122 -16.19 19.25 9.01
N GLU A 123 -14.97 19.35 9.46
CA GLU A 123 -14.57 20.15 10.63
C GLU A 123 -13.33 20.99 10.33
N GLY A 124 -13.46 22.32 10.40
CA GLY A 124 -12.33 23.24 10.24
C GLY A 124 -11.56 23.11 8.91
N GLY A 125 -12.26 22.73 7.82
CA GLY A 125 -11.66 22.47 6.52
C GLY A 125 -11.22 21.01 6.30
N ARG A 126 -11.16 20.22 7.37
CA ARG A 126 -10.80 18.80 7.30
C ARG A 126 -12.02 17.90 7.12
N LEU A 127 -11.81 16.81 6.43
CA LEU A 127 -12.72 15.67 6.38
C LEU A 127 -12.27 14.65 7.42
N LYS A 128 -13.19 14.18 8.26
CA LYS A 128 -12.94 13.14 9.26
C LYS A 128 -13.85 11.96 9.01
N GLY A 129 -13.28 10.78 8.88
CA GLY A 129 -14.04 9.55 8.63
C GLY A 129 -13.12 8.36 8.45
N ALA A 130 -13.62 7.19 8.80
CA ALA A 130 -12.91 5.93 8.66
C ALA A 130 -12.56 5.64 7.19
N GLY A 131 -11.28 5.58 6.86
CA GLY A 131 -10.80 5.33 5.49
C GLY A 131 -10.83 6.55 4.57
N ILE A 132 -10.95 7.79 5.11
CA ILE A 132 -11.09 8.99 4.28
C ILE A 132 -9.81 9.30 3.50
N GLY A 133 -8.64 8.98 4.05
CA GLY A 133 -7.35 9.04 3.39
C GLY A 133 -7.00 7.70 2.74
N ASP A 134 -7.17 6.64 3.50
CA ASP A 134 -6.78 5.27 3.20
C ASP A 134 -8.02 4.36 2.99
N ASP A 135 -8.54 4.11 1.73
CA ASP A 135 -8.00 4.70 0.49
C ASP A 135 -9.10 5.38 -0.34
N CYS A 136 -10.04 6.07 0.33
CA CYS A 136 -11.06 6.85 -0.40
C CYS A 136 -10.39 7.95 -1.23
N ARG A 137 -9.18 8.43 -0.80
CA ARG A 137 -8.42 9.42 -1.55
C ARG A 137 -7.87 8.83 -2.84
N GLY A 138 -7.23 7.67 -2.81
CA GLY A 138 -6.72 7.01 -4.01
C GLY A 138 -7.82 6.69 -5.02
N LEU A 139 -8.97 6.19 -4.56
CA LEU A 139 -10.13 5.98 -5.42
C LEU A 139 -10.59 7.28 -6.11
N ALA A 140 -10.63 8.40 -5.38
CA ALA A 140 -10.98 9.70 -5.94
C ALA A 140 -9.94 10.20 -6.96
N VAL A 141 -8.66 9.94 -6.72
CA VAL A 141 -7.57 10.27 -7.67
C VAL A 141 -7.71 9.47 -8.97
N VAL A 142 -8.03 8.18 -8.89
CA VAL A 142 -8.29 7.35 -10.09
C VAL A 142 -9.46 7.90 -10.89
N LEU A 143 -10.59 8.24 -10.25
CA LEU A 143 -11.76 8.85 -10.91
C LEU A 143 -11.43 10.22 -11.50
N ALA A 144 -10.72 11.08 -10.77
CA ALA A 144 -10.34 12.41 -11.24
C ALA A 144 -9.41 12.32 -12.46
N THR A 145 -8.46 11.39 -12.43
CA THR A 145 -7.57 11.11 -13.57
C THR A 145 -8.37 10.66 -14.79
N ALA A 146 -9.31 9.72 -14.64
CA ALA A 146 -10.20 9.28 -15.72
C ALA A 146 -10.96 10.46 -16.34
N ARG A 147 -11.57 11.29 -15.47
CA ARG A 147 -12.33 12.47 -15.89
C ARG A 147 -11.45 13.46 -16.66
N ALA A 148 -10.25 13.77 -16.16
CA ALA A 148 -9.34 14.72 -16.76
C ALA A 148 -8.83 14.24 -18.14
N VAL A 149 -8.49 12.95 -18.26
CA VAL A 149 -8.12 12.33 -19.55
C VAL A 149 -9.23 12.54 -20.59
N LYS A 150 -10.48 12.31 -20.22
CA LYS A 150 -11.64 12.49 -21.12
C LYS A 150 -11.84 13.95 -21.50
N GLN A 151 -11.86 14.85 -20.52
CA GLN A 151 -12.12 16.28 -20.72
C GLN A 151 -10.99 16.98 -21.48
N GLY A 152 -9.74 16.64 -21.19
CA GLY A 152 -8.58 17.19 -21.89
C GLY A 152 -8.42 16.65 -23.31
N GLY A 153 -9.05 15.50 -23.61
CA GLY A 153 -8.83 14.77 -24.86
C GLY A 153 -7.44 14.14 -24.95
N VAL A 154 -6.87 13.75 -23.79
CA VAL A 154 -5.53 13.15 -23.73
C VAL A 154 -5.57 11.76 -24.38
N LYS A 155 -4.63 11.53 -25.30
CA LYS A 155 -4.42 10.23 -25.92
C LYS A 155 -3.02 9.72 -25.56
N PHE A 156 -2.94 8.47 -25.16
CA PHE A 156 -1.67 7.82 -24.83
C PHE A 156 -1.16 6.98 -26.01
N ALA A 157 0.15 6.85 -26.13
CA ALA A 157 0.76 5.90 -27.06
C ALA A 157 0.51 4.46 -26.55
N GLY A 158 0.75 4.21 -25.27
CA GLY A 158 0.48 2.94 -24.60
C GLY A 158 -0.93 2.83 -24.02
N ARG A 159 -1.25 1.63 -23.50
CA ARG A 159 -2.55 1.34 -22.86
C ARG A 159 -2.56 1.83 -21.42
N LEU A 160 -3.68 2.40 -20.98
CA LEU A 160 -3.93 2.73 -19.56
C LEU A 160 -5.04 1.85 -19.01
N ILE A 161 -4.79 1.24 -17.86
CA ILE A 161 -5.75 0.43 -17.11
C ILE A 161 -6.02 1.16 -15.79
N LEU A 162 -7.28 1.54 -15.55
CA LEU A 162 -7.74 2.20 -14.34
C LEU A 162 -8.49 1.19 -13.47
N VAL A 163 -8.10 1.09 -12.21
CA VAL A 163 -8.57 0.03 -11.31
C VAL A 163 -9.03 0.60 -9.97
N ALA A 164 -10.15 0.06 -9.46
CA ALA A 164 -10.43 0.04 -8.04
C ALA A 164 -10.36 -1.41 -7.57
N ASN A 165 -9.32 -1.78 -6.84
CA ASN A 165 -9.06 -3.16 -6.47
C ASN A 165 -9.60 -3.49 -5.08
N VAL A 166 -9.71 -4.79 -4.80
CA VAL A 166 -10.24 -5.35 -3.56
C VAL A 166 -9.13 -6.01 -2.74
N GLY A 167 -9.31 -5.98 -1.41
CA GLY A 167 -8.51 -6.80 -0.50
C GLY A 167 -7.06 -6.37 -0.40
N GLU A 168 -6.80 -5.07 -0.41
CA GLU A 168 -5.49 -4.53 -0.03
C GLU A 168 -5.28 -4.77 1.44
N GLU A 169 -6.27 -4.51 2.27
CA GLU A 169 -6.15 -4.47 3.72
C GLU A 169 -6.14 -5.84 4.39
N GLY A 170 -5.35 -5.95 5.46
CA GLY A 170 -5.35 -7.02 6.44
C GLY A 170 -5.53 -8.43 5.86
N PRO A 171 -6.66 -9.09 6.15
CA PRO A 171 -6.94 -10.46 5.70
C PRO A 171 -7.19 -10.56 4.18
N GLY A 172 -7.41 -9.45 3.50
CA GLY A 172 -7.58 -9.39 2.04
C GLY A 172 -6.35 -9.85 1.26
N ASN A 173 -5.15 -9.72 1.87
CA ASN A 173 -3.89 -10.28 1.38
C ASN A 173 -3.57 -9.95 -0.08
N LEU A 174 -3.88 -8.72 -0.52
CA LEU A 174 -3.68 -8.21 -1.89
C LEU A 174 -4.43 -9.03 -2.95
N ARG A 175 -5.59 -9.65 -2.62
CA ARG A 175 -6.25 -10.60 -3.54
C ARG A 175 -6.60 -9.99 -4.88
N GLY A 176 -6.99 -8.71 -4.90
CA GLY A 176 -7.32 -7.98 -6.11
C GLY A 176 -6.11 -7.82 -7.02
N THR A 177 -5.03 -7.27 -6.50
CA THR A 177 -3.78 -7.05 -7.24
C THR A 177 -3.15 -8.37 -7.67
N ARG A 178 -3.19 -9.41 -6.81
CA ARG A 178 -2.74 -10.76 -7.18
C ARG A 178 -3.51 -11.30 -8.38
N HIS A 179 -4.82 -11.13 -8.42
CA HIS A 179 -5.64 -11.57 -9.55
C HIS A 179 -5.33 -10.77 -10.82
N LEU A 180 -5.22 -9.45 -10.71
CA LEU A 180 -4.90 -8.58 -11.85
C LEU A 180 -3.54 -8.91 -12.47
N ILE A 181 -2.48 -8.89 -11.67
CA ILE A 181 -1.10 -9.03 -12.15
C ILE A 181 -0.71 -10.49 -12.36
N GLY A 182 -1.22 -11.41 -11.53
CA GLY A 182 -0.88 -12.83 -11.61
C GLY A 182 -1.73 -13.63 -12.60
N THR A 183 -2.92 -13.13 -12.97
CA THR A 183 -3.89 -13.87 -13.80
C THR A 183 -4.36 -13.04 -14.99
N THR A 184 -5.21 -12.01 -14.74
CA THR A 184 -5.94 -11.28 -15.81
C THR A 184 -4.99 -10.59 -16.79
N TYR A 185 -3.98 -9.88 -16.27
CA TYR A 185 -3.02 -9.11 -17.08
C TYR A 185 -1.60 -9.64 -16.94
N LYS A 186 -1.45 -10.93 -16.65
CA LYS A 186 -0.14 -11.57 -16.48
C LYS A 186 0.77 -11.31 -17.70
N GLY A 187 1.92 -10.67 -17.45
CA GLY A 187 2.90 -10.32 -18.49
C GLY A 187 2.46 -9.21 -19.45
N GLN A 188 1.39 -8.48 -19.13
CA GLN A 188 0.85 -7.41 -19.99
C GLN A 188 0.98 -6.02 -19.37
N VAL A 189 1.36 -5.90 -18.09
CA VAL A 189 1.54 -4.62 -17.38
C VAL A 189 3.03 -4.31 -17.32
N ASP A 190 3.42 -3.18 -17.91
CA ASP A 190 4.81 -2.71 -17.87
C ASP A 190 5.10 -1.83 -16.66
N PHE A 191 4.08 -1.10 -16.15
CA PHE A 191 4.19 -0.25 -14.96
C PHE A 191 2.91 -0.33 -14.13
N PHE A 192 3.07 -0.53 -12.82
CA PHE A 192 1.97 -0.52 -11.87
C PHE A 192 2.14 0.65 -10.88
N ILE A 193 1.09 1.45 -10.72
CA ILE A 193 1.04 2.57 -9.80
C ILE A 193 -0.15 2.34 -8.87
N SER A 194 0.09 2.17 -7.58
CA SER A 194 -0.93 2.32 -6.56
C SER A 194 -1.01 3.77 -6.11
N VAL A 195 -2.20 4.29 -5.90
CA VAL A 195 -2.42 5.55 -5.18
C VAL A 195 -3.02 5.18 -3.85
N ASP A 196 -2.35 5.52 -2.74
CA ASP A 196 -2.73 5.05 -1.42
C ASP A 196 -2.31 6.10 -0.37
N GLY A 197 -3.30 6.61 0.36
CA GLY A 197 -3.11 7.63 1.37
C GLY A 197 -3.08 9.08 0.87
N ALA A 198 -2.73 9.99 1.78
CA ALA A 198 -2.64 11.43 1.55
C ALA A 198 -1.20 11.93 1.72
N GLY A 199 -0.81 12.96 0.95
CA GLY A 199 0.54 13.51 1.00
C GLY A 199 1.24 13.52 -0.36
N ASP A 200 2.59 13.44 -0.34
CA ASP A 200 3.45 13.43 -1.52
C ASP A 200 4.56 12.35 -1.46
N HIS A 201 4.37 11.33 -0.64
CA HIS A 201 5.36 10.27 -0.45
C HIS A 201 5.36 9.26 -1.61
N ILE A 202 6.50 8.57 -1.82
CA ILE A 202 6.65 7.45 -2.76
C ILE A 202 7.12 6.22 -2.00
N THR A 203 6.31 5.17 -2.00
CA THR A 203 6.73 3.84 -1.55
C THR A 203 7.37 3.09 -2.71
N SER A 204 8.70 2.97 -2.65
CA SER A 204 9.51 2.25 -3.64
C SER A 204 10.06 0.92 -3.10
N ARG A 205 9.91 0.66 -1.80
CA ARG A 205 10.31 -0.57 -1.14
C ARG A 205 9.09 -1.23 -0.48
N ALA A 206 8.86 -2.48 -0.85
CA ALA A 206 7.75 -3.29 -0.37
C ALA A 206 8.14 -4.01 0.94
N VAL A 207 7.49 -3.67 2.03
CA VAL A 207 7.61 -4.39 3.31
C VAL A 207 6.78 -5.67 3.22
N GLY A 208 7.44 -6.81 3.24
CA GLY A 208 6.77 -8.12 3.26
C GLY A 208 6.24 -8.47 4.64
N SER A 209 5.26 -9.37 4.66
CA SER A 209 4.73 -9.92 5.91
C SER A 209 4.33 -11.38 5.82
N ASN A 210 4.55 -12.13 6.92
CA ASN A 210 3.97 -13.44 7.17
C ASN A 210 3.02 -13.34 8.35
N ARG A 211 1.78 -13.81 8.18
CA ARG A 211 0.73 -13.75 9.20
C ARG A 211 0.15 -15.12 9.43
N TYR A 212 0.07 -15.53 10.69
CA TYR A 212 -0.39 -16.86 11.09
C TYR A 212 -1.46 -16.77 12.18
N ALA A 213 -2.48 -17.64 12.08
CA ALA A 213 -3.33 -18.05 13.18
C ALA A 213 -2.80 -19.38 13.72
N VAL A 214 -2.40 -19.41 14.98
CA VAL A 214 -1.79 -20.58 15.63
C VAL A 214 -2.77 -21.14 16.63
N HIS A 215 -3.24 -22.36 16.38
CA HIS A 215 -4.22 -23.09 17.17
C HIS A 215 -3.53 -24.14 18.02
N PHE A 216 -3.55 -23.97 19.33
CA PHE A 216 -3.14 -25.00 20.30
C PHE A 216 -4.38 -25.72 20.78
N GLN A 217 -4.41 -27.05 20.69
CA GLN A 217 -5.61 -27.85 20.96
C GLN A 217 -5.34 -29.04 21.85
N SER A 218 -6.29 -29.34 22.76
CA SER A 218 -6.31 -30.55 23.60
C SER A 218 -7.75 -31.02 23.82
N PRO A 219 -7.99 -32.21 24.38
CA PRO A 219 -9.35 -32.67 24.72
C PRO A 219 -10.09 -31.78 25.74
N GLY A 220 -9.38 -30.96 26.51
CA GLY A 220 -9.96 -30.19 27.61
C GLY A 220 -10.35 -31.05 28.80
N GLY A 221 -10.82 -30.42 29.89
CA GLY A 221 -11.27 -31.14 31.07
C GLY A 221 -11.52 -30.27 32.30
N HIS A 222 -11.99 -30.87 33.36
CA HIS A 222 -12.20 -30.18 34.62
C HIS A 222 -10.83 -29.82 35.25
N SER A 223 -10.60 -28.57 35.60
CA SER A 223 -9.27 -28.07 36.03
C SER A 223 -8.69 -28.82 37.23
N TYR A 224 -9.52 -29.27 38.16
CA TYR A 224 -9.09 -30.06 39.30
C TYR A 224 -9.06 -31.57 38.96
N GLY A 225 -10.15 -32.13 38.42
CA GLY A 225 -10.27 -33.57 38.19
C GLY A 225 -9.38 -34.12 37.06
N ALA A 226 -9.06 -33.29 36.07
CA ALA A 226 -8.15 -33.63 34.98
C ALA A 226 -6.77 -32.93 35.14
N PHE A 227 -6.42 -32.46 36.35
CA PHE A 227 -5.11 -31.89 36.58
C PHE A 227 -4.01 -32.91 36.26
N GLY A 228 -3.02 -32.50 35.49
CA GLY A 228 -1.97 -33.40 34.98
C GLY A 228 -2.04 -33.65 33.47
N MET A 229 -2.94 -33.00 32.76
CA MET A 229 -2.96 -33.02 31.30
C MET A 229 -2.39 -31.71 30.71
N PRO A 230 -1.82 -31.78 29.48
CA PRO A 230 -1.33 -30.58 28.79
C PRO A 230 -2.43 -29.55 28.56
N ASN A 231 -2.11 -28.28 28.78
CA ASN A 231 -3.04 -27.16 28.65
C ASN A 231 -2.67 -26.29 27.43
N PRO A 232 -3.55 -26.11 26.44
CA PRO A 232 -3.30 -25.30 25.25
C PRO A 232 -2.94 -23.85 25.57
N ILE A 233 -3.60 -23.25 26.57
CA ILE A 233 -3.34 -21.83 26.98
C ILE A 233 -1.96 -21.72 27.64
N HIS A 234 -1.52 -22.73 28.42
CA HIS A 234 -0.17 -22.74 28.98
C HIS A 234 0.91 -22.87 27.90
N ALA A 235 0.68 -23.73 26.90
CA ALA A 235 1.59 -23.84 25.75
C ALA A 235 1.63 -22.52 24.96
N MET A 236 0.47 -21.95 24.67
CA MET A 236 0.37 -20.64 24.00
C MET A 236 1.10 -19.54 24.80
N GLY A 237 0.94 -19.49 26.14
CA GLY A 237 1.64 -18.53 27.01
C GLY A 237 3.16 -18.68 26.93
N ARG A 238 3.68 -19.92 26.89
CA ARG A 238 5.12 -20.20 26.69
C ARG A 238 5.59 -19.73 25.32
N ALA A 239 4.83 -19.99 24.26
CA ALA A 239 5.12 -19.55 22.91
C ALA A 239 5.18 -18.02 22.82
N MET A 240 4.18 -17.33 23.39
CA MET A 240 4.16 -15.85 23.41
C MET A 240 5.36 -15.26 24.16
N ALA A 241 5.73 -15.81 25.31
CA ALA A 241 6.91 -15.36 26.06
C ALA A 241 8.19 -15.52 25.23
N SER A 242 8.37 -16.69 24.60
CA SER A 242 9.54 -16.95 23.73
C SER A 242 9.55 -16.06 22.49
N ILE A 243 8.38 -15.79 21.89
CA ILE A 243 8.26 -14.88 20.76
C ILE A 243 8.64 -13.45 21.19
N ALA A 244 8.17 -12.99 22.35
CA ALA A 244 8.46 -11.64 22.84
C ALA A 244 9.96 -11.38 23.05
N ASP A 245 10.74 -12.43 23.32
CA ASP A 245 12.20 -12.35 23.52
C ASP A 245 13.02 -12.43 22.22
N ILE A 246 12.38 -12.62 21.06
CA ILE A 246 13.08 -12.72 19.76
C ILE A 246 13.80 -11.39 19.47
N GLN A 247 15.08 -11.49 19.12
CA GLN A 247 15.88 -10.36 18.67
C GLN A 247 15.85 -10.29 17.14
N VAL A 248 15.56 -9.08 16.63
CA VAL A 248 15.50 -8.75 15.20
C VAL A 248 16.33 -7.51 14.89
N PRO A 249 16.83 -7.35 13.66
CA PRO A 249 17.61 -6.17 13.28
C PRO A 249 16.73 -4.92 13.19
N ARG A 250 17.32 -3.75 13.45
CA ARG A 250 16.72 -2.45 13.19
C ARG A 250 16.87 -2.01 11.73
N SER A 251 17.89 -2.51 11.04
CA SER A 251 18.15 -2.28 9.62
C SER A 251 18.71 -3.57 8.99
N PRO A 252 18.04 -4.14 7.97
CA PRO A 252 16.71 -3.75 7.47
C PRO A 252 15.66 -3.88 8.58
N ARG A 253 14.70 -2.95 8.62
CA ARG A 253 13.67 -2.93 9.67
C ARG A 253 12.88 -4.23 9.64
N THR A 254 12.91 -4.96 10.75
CA THR A 254 12.21 -6.23 10.95
C THR A 254 11.41 -6.15 12.23
N THR A 255 10.18 -6.62 12.22
CA THR A 255 9.25 -6.55 13.35
C THR A 255 8.44 -7.83 13.46
N PHE A 256 7.91 -8.07 14.66
CA PHE A 256 6.91 -9.11 14.91
C PHE A 256 5.94 -8.63 15.99
N ASN A 257 4.74 -9.22 16.00
CA ASN A 257 3.73 -8.91 16.99
C ASN A 257 2.79 -10.12 17.18
N VAL A 258 2.40 -10.42 18.40
CA VAL A 258 1.23 -11.24 18.71
C VAL A 258 0.08 -10.27 18.96
N GLY A 259 -0.81 -10.11 17.98
CA GLY A 259 -1.82 -9.05 17.98
C GLY A 259 -3.18 -9.48 18.55
N ILE A 260 -3.53 -10.77 18.39
CA ILE A 260 -4.80 -11.31 18.86
C ILE A 260 -4.53 -12.58 19.67
N VAL A 261 -5.26 -12.72 20.78
CA VAL A 261 -5.24 -13.92 21.63
C VAL A 261 -6.67 -14.25 22.07
N SER A 262 -7.04 -15.51 21.95
CA SER A 262 -8.34 -16.00 22.38
C SER A 262 -8.26 -17.46 22.86
N GLY A 263 -9.28 -17.95 23.57
CA GLY A 263 -9.38 -19.32 24.00
C GLY A 263 -9.94 -19.51 25.39
N GLY A 264 -10.27 -20.78 25.72
CA GLY A 264 -10.91 -21.15 26.96
C GLY A 264 -12.40 -20.82 27.01
N THR A 265 -13.10 -21.41 27.97
CA THR A 265 -14.54 -21.23 28.16
C THR A 265 -14.91 -20.89 29.59
N SER A 266 -14.12 -21.36 30.60
CA SER A 266 -14.37 -21.17 32.03
C SER A 266 -13.07 -21.25 32.80
N VAL A 267 -12.99 -20.51 33.92
CA VAL A 267 -11.82 -20.48 34.82
C VAL A 267 -11.50 -21.85 35.42
N ASN A 268 -12.50 -22.73 35.62
CA ASN A 268 -12.35 -24.06 36.17
C ASN A 268 -12.31 -25.19 35.11
N SER A 269 -12.01 -24.84 33.87
CA SER A 269 -11.83 -25.80 32.78
C SER A 269 -10.43 -25.69 32.20
N ILE A 270 -9.78 -26.83 31.92
CA ILE A 270 -8.64 -26.88 31.00
C ILE A 270 -9.21 -26.62 29.61
N ALA A 271 -8.68 -25.65 28.92
CA ALA A 271 -9.18 -25.23 27.60
C ALA A 271 -9.05 -26.38 26.57
N MET A 272 -10.00 -26.44 25.62
CA MET A 272 -9.86 -27.29 24.46
C MET A 272 -9.03 -26.61 23.38
N GLU A 273 -9.02 -25.27 23.35
CA GLU A 273 -8.29 -24.48 22.36
C GLU A 273 -7.77 -23.16 22.95
N GLY A 274 -6.58 -22.76 22.51
CA GLY A 274 -6.06 -21.42 22.59
C GLY A 274 -5.56 -21.01 21.22
N VAL A 275 -5.88 -19.78 20.79
CA VAL A 275 -5.49 -19.24 19.48
C VAL A 275 -4.71 -17.95 19.67
N MET A 276 -3.61 -17.80 18.95
CA MET A 276 -2.92 -16.52 18.81
C MET A 276 -2.70 -16.19 17.35
N GLU A 277 -2.79 -14.90 17.00
CA GLU A 277 -2.42 -14.41 15.67
C GLU A 277 -1.12 -13.64 15.74
N VAL A 278 -0.20 -13.99 14.85
CA VAL A 278 1.16 -13.46 14.78
C VAL A 278 1.37 -12.77 13.44
N ASP A 279 1.84 -11.52 13.48
CA ASP A 279 2.28 -10.74 12.31
C ASP A 279 3.80 -10.56 12.38
N MET A 280 4.50 -10.89 11.29
CA MET A 280 5.94 -10.67 11.12
C MET A 280 6.15 -9.83 9.87
N ARG A 281 7.00 -8.81 9.94
CA ARG A 281 7.28 -7.92 8.81
C ARG A 281 8.76 -7.66 8.64
N SER A 282 9.20 -7.48 7.40
CA SER A 282 10.55 -7.01 7.10
C SER A 282 10.63 -6.32 5.75
N GLU A 283 11.60 -5.40 5.62
CA GLU A 283 12.05 -4.84 4.33
C GLU A 283 12.93 -5.83 3.56
N SER A 284 13.36 -6.93 4.20
CA SER A 284 14.23 -7.97 3.64
C SER A 284 13.55 -9.33 3.67
N ALA A 285 13.53 -10.03 2.53
CA ALA A 285 13.01 -11.40 2.45
C ALA A 285 13.80 -12.36 3.32
N GLU A 286 15.13 -12.19 3.41
CA GLU A 286 16.01 -13.01 4.23
C GLU A 286 15.72 -12.83 5.72
N GLU A 287 15.59 -11.59 6.19
CA GLU A 287 15.28 -11.32 7.60
C GLU A 287 13.85 -11.74 7.95
N LEU A 288 12.88 -11.59 7.02
CA LEU A 288 11.53 -12.11 7.20
C LEU A 288 11.54 -13.64 7.36
N ALA A 289 12.31 -14.36 6.55
CA ALA A 289 12.46 -15.80 6.69
C ALA A 289 13.14 -16.19 8.02
N LYS A 290 14.13 -15.43 8.46
CA LYS A 290 14.81 -15.70 9.75
C LYS A 290 13.87 -15.53 10.95
N VAL A 291 13.06 -14.47 10.97
CA VAL A 291 12.09 -14.26 12.06
C VAL A 291 10.99 -15.30 12.00
N ASP A 292 10.53 -15.71 10.82
CA ASP A 292 9.54 -16.79 10.62
C ASP A 292 10.03 -18.11 11.26
N VAL A 293 11.26 -18.51 10.97
CA VAL A 293 11.88 -19.72 11.57
C VAL A 293 11.94 -19.62 13.10
N LYS A 294 12.31 -18.45 13.64
CA LYS A 294 12.37 -18.26 15.11
C LYS A 294 10.98 -18.37 15.74
N VAL A 295 9.95 -17.77 15.13
CA VAL A 295 8.56 -17.82 15.62
C VAL A 295 8.04 -19.26 15.60
N ARG A 296 8.22 -19.99 14.47
CA ARG A 296 7.80 -21.40 14.38
C ARG A 296 8.50 -22.26 15.43
N ARG A 297 9.81 -22.06 15.61
CA ARG A 297 10.55 -22.79 16.64
C ARG A 297 10.04 -22.49 18.06
N ALA A 298 9.74 -21.24 18.38
CA ALA A 298 9.17 -20.86 19.67
C ALA A 298 7.82 -21.57 19.93
N ILE A 299 7.00 -21.71 18.89
CA ILE A 299 5.73 -22.47 18.95
C ILE A 299 5.99 -23.95 19.22
N ASP A 300 6.89 -24.59 18.45
CA ASP A 300 7.19 -26.00 18.59
C ASP A 300 7.81 -26.32 19.97
N ASP A 301 8.80 -25.52 20.40
CA ASP A 301 9.46 -25.67 21.70
C ASP A 301 8.45 -25.52 22.86
N ALA A 302 7.47 -24.62 22.74
CA ALA A 302 6.42 -24.42 23.74
C ALA A 302 5.49 -25.66 23.85
N VAL A 303 5.14 -26.28 22.74
CA VAL A 303 4.35 -27.53 22.70
C VAL A 303 5.14 -28.68 23.34
N VAL A 304 6.42 -28.80 23.00
CA VAL A 304 7.32 -29.81 23.59
C VAL A 304 7.44 -29.60 25.10
N ALA A 305 7.68 -28.38 25.55
CA ALA A 305 7.79 -28.05 26.98
C ALA A 305 6.53 -28.34 27.77
N GLU A 306 5.34 -28.01 27.22
CA GLU A 306 4.06 -28.30 27.88
C GLU A 306 3.78 -29.81 27.95
N ARG A 307 4.07 -30.60 26.89
CA ARG A 307 3.98 -32.05 26.90
C ARG A 307 4.93 -32.69 27.92
N ALA A 308 6.18 -32.21 27.98
CA ALA A 308 7.19 -32.70 28.92
C ALA A 308 6.83 -32.43 30.38
N ARG A 309 6.02 -31.41 30.65
CA ARG A 309 5.48 -31.13 31.98
C ARG A 309 4.60 -32.27 32.54
N TRP A 310 3.96 -33.03 31.62
CA TRP A 310 2.96 -34.06 31.92
C TRP A 310 3.28 -35.38 31.23
N PRO A 311 4.42 -36.03 31.56
CA PRO A 311 4.93 -37.18 30.79
C PRO A 311 4.03 -38.42 30.86
N ASN A 312 3.18 -38.51 31.87
CA ASN A 312 2.26 -39.67 32.04
C ASN A 312 0.85 -39.39 31.50
N SER A 313 0.63 -38.24 30.89
CA SER A 313 -0.66 -37.91 30.27
C SER A 313 -0.82 -38.67 28.94
N SER A 314 -1.90 -39.45 28.83
CA SER A 314 -2.32 -40.00 27.52
C SER A 314 -3.04 -38.98 26.62
N MET A 315 -3.34 -37.79 27.16
CA MET A 315 -4.06 -36.74 26.45
C MET A 315 -3.09 -35.92 25.59
N GLY A 316 -3.44 -35.76 24.30
CA GLY A 316 -2.62 -35.07 23.35
C GLY A 316 -2.78 -33.54 23.41
N LEU A 317 -1.68 -32.84 23.22
CA LEU A 317 -1.68 -31.43 22.84
C LEU A 317 -1.21 -31.36 21.39
N THR A 318 -1.95 -30.68 20.52
CA THR A 318 -1.57 -30.44 19.11
C THR A 318 -1.45 -28.97 18.82
N VAL A 319 -0.70 -28.64 17.79
CA VAL A 319 -0.64 -27.28 17.24
C VAL A 319 -0.88 -27.33 15.74
N ARG A 320 -1.69 -26.40 15.25
CA ARG A 320 -1.93 -26.15 13.83
C ARG A 320 -1.62 -24.68 13.53
N ILE A 321 -0.90 -24.43 12.46
CA ILE A 321 -0.54 -23.07 12.01
C ILE A 321 -1.23 -22.83 10.68
N ASP A 322 -2.20 -21.94 10.67
CA ASP A 322 -2.88 -21.48 9.47
C ASP A 322 -2.24 -20.19 8.96
N THR A 323 -1.92 -20.18 7.70
CA THR A 323 -1.46 -18.94 7.04
C THR A 323 -2.65 -18.06 6.73
N ILE A 324 -2.72 -16.89 7.37
CA ILE A 324 -3.80 -15.90 7.17
C ILE A 324 -3.38 -14.73 6.28
N GLY A 325 -2.11 -14.63 5.93
CA GLY A 325 -1.61 -13.65 4.96
C GLY A 325 -0.12 -13.80 4.70
N ILE A 326 0.27 -13.62 3.43
CA ILE A 326 1.67 -13.52 3.02
C ILE A 326 1.78 -12.39 2.02
N ARG A 327 2.59 -11.38 2.33
CA ARG A 327 2.96 -10.33 1.38
C ARG A 327 4.45 -10.43 1.07
N PRO A 328 4.84 -10.47 -0.20
CA PRO A 328 6.25 -10.54 -0.56
C PRO A 328 6.96 -9.22 -0.29
N THR A 329 8.27 -9.28 -0.10
CA THR A 329 9.16 -8.12 -0.09
C THR A 329 9.63 -7.80 -1.50
N GLY A 330 10.15 -6.60 -1.69
CA GLY A 330 10.85 -6.21 -2.91
C GLY A 330 11.29 -4.75 -2.87
N THR A 331 12.16 -4.39 -3.79
CA THR A 331 12.70 -3.03 -3.85
C THR A 331 12.83 -2.60 -5.29
N GLN A 332 12.30 -1.42 -5.60
CA GLN A 332 12.65 -0.69 -6.83
C GLN A 332 13.90 0.13 -6.56
N SER A 333 14.86 0.04 -7.48
CA SER A 333 16.02 0.92 -7.42
C SER A 333 15.60 2.38 -7.54
N ASP A 334 16.24 3.27 -6.79
CA ASP A 334 16.03 4.72 -6.91
C ASP A 334 16.30 5.24 -8.33
N SER A 335 17.12 4.51 -9.11
CA SER A 335 17.41 4.77 -10.52
C SER A 335 16.43 4.10 -11.50
N ALA A 336 15.48 3.29 -11.02
CA ALA A 336 14.48 2.65 -11.88
C ALA A 336 13.65 3.70 -12.65
N PRO A 337 13.30 3.44 -13.93
CA PRO A 337 12.56 4.40 -14.74
C PRO A 337 11.28 4.91 -14.08
N ILE A 338 10.50 4.04 -13.43
CA ILE A 338 9.26 4.41 -12.74
C ILE A 338 9.52 5.33 -11.54
N VAL A 339 10.56 5.09 -10.75
CA VAL A 339 10.93 5.91 -9.57
C VAL A 339 11.39 7.29 -10.03
N ARG A 340 12.28 7.35 -11.05
CA ARG A 340 12.73 8.62 -11.62
C ARG A 340 11.58 9.43 -12.20
N ALA A 341 10.69 8.80 -12.96
CA ALA A 341 9.51 9.45 -13.51
C ALA A 341 8.60 9.99 -12.41
N ALA A 342 8.38 9.22 -11.33
CA ALA A 342 7.57 9.67 -10.19
C ALA A 342 8.19 10.88 -9.48
N LEU A 343 9.50 10.86 -9.20
CA LEU A 343 10.22 11.99 -8.60
C LEU A 343 10.19 13.25 -9.49
N GLU A 344 10.40 13.09 -10.78
CA GLU A 344 10.39 14.22 -11.73
C GLU A 344 8.99 14.84 -11.84
N THR A 345 7.97 14.01 -12.05
CA THR A 345 6.59 14.47 -12.21
C THR A 345 6.01 15.06 -10.94
N ALA A 346 6.40 14.57 -9.76
CA ALA A 346 6.06 15.16 -8.47
C ALA A 346 6.60 16.60 -8.34
N ARG A 347 7.87 16.81 -8.69
CA ARG A 347 8.47 18.16 -8.66
C ARG A 347 7.77 19.13 -9.62
N ARG A 348 7.31 18.64 -10.78
CA ARG A 348 6.56 19.46 -11.75
C ARG A 348 5.20 19.92 -11.22
N VAL A 349 4.60 19.24 -10.26
CA VAL A 349 3.37 19.69 -9.58
C VAL A 349 3.66 20.44 -8.26
N GLY A 350 4.94 20.61 -7.92
CA GLY A 350 5.38 21.35 -6.74
C GLY A 350 5.42 20.51 -5.45
N PHE A 351 5.53 19.18 -5.58
CA PHE A 351 5.85 18.27 -4.48
C PHE A 351 7.36 18.10 -4.31
N ASN A 352 7.77 17.66 -3.12
CA ASN A 352 9.14 17.29 -2.82
C ASN A 352 9.18 15.91 -2.15
N PRO A 353 8.85 14.84 -2.89
CA PRO A 353 8.62 13.53 -2.33
C PRO A 353 9.87 12.91 -1.73
N THR A 354 9.66 12.09 -0.72
CA THR A 354 10.67 11.19 -0.16
C THR A 354 10.37 9.75 -0.57
N LEU A 355 11.45 8.95 -0.70
CA LEU A 355 11.31 7.52 -0.98
C LEU A 355 11.27 6.73 0.33
N GLY A 356 10.32 5.82 0.45
CA GLY A 356 10.13 5.04 1.66
C GLY A 356 9.80 3.57 1.42
N ALA A 357 9.47 2.92 2.53
CA ALA A 357 9.08 1.52 2.59
C ALA A 357 7.71 1.40 3.26
N SER A 358 6.79 0.68 2.63
CA SER A 358 5.47 0.34 3.19
C SER A 358 4.99 -0.99 2.61
N SER A 359 3.91 -1.52 3.16
CA SER A 359 3.24 -2.71 2.64
C SER A 359 1.97 -2.26 1.94
N THR A 360 1.93 -2.34 0.62
CA THR A 360 0.87 -1.82 -0.26
C THR A 360 0.59 -2.78 -1.40
N ASP A 361 -0.35 -2.45 -2.27
CA ASP A 361 -0.61 -3.20 -3.50
C ASP A 361 0.63 -3.36 -4.40
N ALA A 362 1.59 -2.44 -4.34
CA ALA A 362 2.84 -2.54 -5.09
C ALA A 362 3.72 -3.74 -4.70
N ASN A 363 3.53 -4.34 -3.51
CA ASN A 363 4.32 -5.49 -3.06
C ASN A 363 4.30 -6.65 -4.05
N PHE A 364 3.11 -7.00 -4.55
CA PHE A 364 2.97 -8.18 -5.40
C PHE A 364 3.56 -7.99 -6.80
N PRO A 365 3.27 -6.91 -7.54
CA PRO A 365 3.94 -6.65 -8.82
C PRO A 365 5.46 -6.50 -8.68
N ILE A 366 5.98 -5.81 -7.67
CA ILE A 366 7.44 -5.72 -7.42
C ILE A 366 8.07 -7.12 -7.29
N ALA A 367 7.45 -8.00 -6.53
CA ALA A 367 7.96 -9.36 -6.34
C ALA A 367 7.94 -10.22 -7.62
N LEU A 368 7.09 -9.88 -8.58
CA LEU A 368 7.05 -10.52 -9.89
C LEU A 368 7.99 -9.84 -10.92
N GLY A 369 8.76 -8.85 -10.51
CA GLY A 369 9.65 -8.09 -11.39
C GLY A 369 8.95 -7.05 -12.28
N VAL A 370 7.67 -6.77 -12.02
CA VAL A 370 6.96 -5.67 -12.67
C VAL A 370 7.36 -4.35 -11.98
N PRO A 371 7.85 -3.36 -12.72
CA PRO A 371 8.11 -2.02 -12.19
C PRO A 371 6.86 -1.43 -11.52
N ALA A 372 6.91 -1.23 -10.20
CA ALA A 372 5.75 -0.78 -9.43
C ALA A 372 6.15 0.14 -8.27
N ILE A 373 5.29 1.08 -7.96
CA ILE A 373 5.40 1.98 -6.80
C ILE A 373 4.00 2.29 -6.24
N THR A 374 3.98 2.78 -5.02
CA THR A 374 2.81 3.48 -4.48
C THR A 374 3.13 4.96 -4.35
N ILE A 375 2.19 5.82 -4.69
CA ILE A 375 2.26 7.27 -4.50
C ILE A 375 1.10 7.74 -3.63
N ASP A 376 1.31 8.78 -2.85
CA ASP A 376 0.22 9.43 -2.14
C ASP A 376 -0.71 10.21 -3.09
N GLY A 377 -1.95 10.40 -2.66
CA GLY A 377 -2.99 11.06 -3.44
C GLY A 377 -3.03 12.59 -3.35
N GLY A 378 -2.03 13.24 -2.71
CA GLY A 378 -2.03 14.68 -2.46
C GLY A 378 -2.91 15.09 -1.28
N GLY A 379 -2.89 16.39 -0.94
CA GLY A 379 -3.47 16.91 0.29
C GLY A 379 -2.60 16.60 1.51
N ASP A 380 -3.19 16.64 2.69
CA ASP A 380 -2.58 16.24 3.96
C ASP A 380 -3.53 15.28 4.69
N GLY A 381 -3.00 14.39 5.51
CA GLY A 381 -3.81 13.41 6.20
C GLY A 381 -3.13 12.81 7.40
N GLY A 382 -3.89 12.10 8.20
CA GLY A 382 -3.34 11.42 9.36
C GLY A 382 -4.35 10.55 10.07
N GLY A 383 -3.82 9.72 10.99
CA GLY A 383 -4.66 8.81 11.77
C GLY A 383 -5.17 7.61 10.97
N ALA A 384 -4.58 7.26 9.84
CA ALA A 384 -4.92 6.06 9.09
C ALA A 384 -5.04 4.84 10.02
N HIS A 385 -5.97 3.94 9.73
CA HIS A 385 -6.32 2.77 10.55
C HIS A 385 -6.92 3.12 11.94
N SER A 386 -7.39 4.37 12.13
CA SER A 386 -8.11 4.75 13.35
C SER A 386 -9.41 5.49 13.04
N LEU A 387 -10.36 5.49 13.98
CA LEU A 387 -11.62 6.24 13.85
C LEU A 387 -11.40 7.78 13.89
N SER A 388 -10.19 8.23 14.19
CA SER A 388 -9.79 9.65 14.15
C SER A 388 -9.12 10.05 12.85
N GLU A 389 -9.18 9.20 11.84
CA GLU A 389 -8.60 9.48 10.52
C GLU A 389 -9.19 10.75 9.89
N TRP A 390 -8.31 11.53 9.31
CA TRP A 390 -8.67 12.81 8.69
C TRP A 390 -7.91 13.05 7.39
N TYR A 391 -8.51 13.86 6.53
CA TYR A 391 -7.94 14.37 5.30
C TYR A 391 -8.17 15.88 5.20
N ASP A 392 -7.16 16.61 4.76
CA ASP A 392 -7.21 18.05 4.47
C ASP A 392 -6.77 18.28 3.02
N ASP A 393 -7.71 18.73 2.20
CA ASP A 393 -7.41 19.01 0.79
C ASP A 393 -6.51 20.24 0.65
N GLY A 394 -6.62 21.20 1.58
CA GLY A 394 -5.87 22.45 1.55
C GLY A 394 -5.96 23.17 0.20
N PRO A 395 -5.06 24.09 -0.08
CA PRO A 395 -5.03 24.83 -1.35
C PRO A 395 -4.40 24.03 -2.50
N SER A 396 -3.90 22.83 -2.25
CA SER A 396 -3.05 22.07 -3.18
C SER A 396 -3.44 20.60 -3.36
N GLY A 397 -4.56 20.13 -2.81
CA GLY A 397 -4.99 18.72 -2.93
C GLY A 397 -5.14 18.25 -4.38
N TYR A 398 -5.53 19.13 -5.30
CA TYR A 398 -5.59 18.85 -6.73
C TYR A 398 -4.23 18.40 -7.34
N ARG A 399 -3.11 18.66 -6.66
CA ARG A 399 -1.78 18.25 -7.14
C ARG A 399 -1.57 16.74 -7.13
N GLY A 400 -2.26 15.99 -6.26
CA GLY A 400 -2.21 14.53 -6.25
C GLY A 400 -2.71 13.92 -7.57
N PRO A 401 -3.95 14.19 -8.00
CA PRO A 401 -4.43 13.77 -9.31
C PRO A 401 -3.59 14.31 -10.49
N GLN A 402 -3.06 15.52 -10.40
CA GLN A 402 -2.14 16.05 -11.42
C GLN A 402 -0.84 15.25 -11.47
N TRP A 403 -0.29 14.84 -10.33
CA TRP A 403 0.88 13.98 -10.25
C TRP A 403 0.64 12.63 -10.90
N ALA A 404 -0.46 11.94 -10.51
CA ALA A 404 -0.85 10.66 -11.11
C ALA A 404 -0.98 10.75 -12.63
N LEU A 405 -1.66 11.78 -13.16
CA LEU A 405 -1.82 11.98 -14.60
C LEU A 405 -0.48 12.26 -15.31
N ARG A 406 0.39 13.09 -14.74
CA ARG A 406 1.73 13.34 -15.30
C ARG A 406 2.59 12.09 -15.32
N LEU A 407 2.54 11.31 -14.25
CA LEU A 407 3.30 10.07 -14.14
C LEU A 407 2.82 9.05 -15.19
N ILE A 408 1.51 8.90 -15.36
CA ILE A 408 0.95 8.07 -16.44
C ILE A 408 1.42 8.56 -17.80
N ALA A 409 1.34 9.86 -18.06
CA ALA A 409 1.77 10.43 -19.35
C ALA A 409 3.26 10.20 -19.63
N ALA A 410 4.09 10.30 -18.59
CA ALA A 410 5.53 10.03 -18.70
C ALA A 410 5.84 8.54 -19.00
N LEU A 411 5.07 7.62 -18.43
CA LEU A 411 5.30 6.18 -18.55
C LEU A 411 4.63 5.57 -19.78
N ALA A 412 3.36 5.90 -20.06
CA ALA A 412 2.62 5.38 -21.22
C ALA A 412 3.00 6.06 -22.54
N GLY A 413 3.62 7.23 -22.45
CA GLY A 413 3.85 8.13 -23.58
C GLY A 413 2.56 8.80 -24.07
N LEU A 414 2.66 10.00 -24.59
CA LEU A 414 1.53 10.70 -25.25
C LEU A 414 1.51 10.38 -26.74
N ALA A 415 0.32 10.21 -27.27
CA ALA A 415 0.15 10.11 -28.72
C ALA A 415 0.42 11.47 -29.39
N PRO A 416 0.97 11.49 -30.60
CA PRO A 416 1.17 12.71 -31.37
C PRO A 416 -0.15 13.40 -31.72
#